data_72d8251bbde3620db68d8e13bc158da9
#
_entry.id   72d8251bbde3620db68d8e13bc158da9
#
_cell.length_a   1.000
_cell.length_b   1.000
_cell.length_c   1.000
_cell.angle_alpha   90.00
_cell.angle_beta   90.00
_cell.angle_gamma   90.00
#
_symmetry.space_group_name_H-M   'P 1'
#
loop_
_entity.id
_entity.type
_entity.pdbx_description
1 polymer ?
#
loop_
_entity_poly.entity_id
_entity_poly.type
_entity_poly.pdbx_seq_one_letter_code
_entity_poly.pdbx_strand_id
1 'polypeptide(L)'
;MTRMISTGVGSLAVRVRGQGPTAVLWHSLFVDERSWGRVEDELATERRVVSVTGPGHGASDDPGRRYTLAECAAAAGTILDELGVDEPVDWIGNAWGGHIGIVFATDAAPRCRTLVTLGTPVRALNRTERARTVFLLAAHRMLGPVGFIRSGVTNVLLSAATRKRDPEAVALVGDCLVRAGRAALRNAVVSISLHRPDLTDRLPGLSVPTLFVTGSDHKGWTPEQARAASRLVPQGSCAVVDGAAYLVPLEAPAETTDLVRRFWSASVPEYP
;
A
#
# COMPACT_ATOMS: atom_id res chain seq x y z
N MET A 1 -3.06 -3.84 20.16
CA MET A 1 -2.56 -5.23 20.27
C MET A 1 -2.53 -5.85 18.88
N THR A 2 -1.46 -6.53 18.49
CA THR A 2 -1.38 -7.23 17.20
C THR A 2 -1.97 -8.62 17.33
N ARG A 3 -2.81 -9.03 16.38
CA ARG A 3 -3.41 -10.37 16.29
C ARG A 3 -2.89 -11.07 15.04
N MET A 4 -2.71 -12.38 15.11
CA MET A 4 -2.44 -13.22 13.93
C MET A 4 -3.77 -13.78 13.45
N ILE A 5 -4.13 -13.52 12.18
CA ILE A 5 -5.37 -13.99 11.56
C ILE A 5 -5.02 -14.92 10.40
N SER A 6 -5.55 -16.14 10.42
CA SER A 6 -5.31 -17.15 9.39
C SER A 6 -6.08 -16.79 8.12
N THR A 7 -5.39 -16.81 6.98
CA THR A 7 -5.94 -16.45 5.66
C THR A 7 -5.44 -17.42 4.58
N GLY A 8 -5.97 -17.30 3.36
CA GLY A 8 -5.51 -18.10 2.20
C GLY A 8 -4.06 -17.81 1.76
N VAL A 9 -3.43 -16.76 2.30
CA VAL A 9 -2.03 -16.39 2.03
C VAL A 9 -1.14 -16.48 3.28
N GLY A 10 -1.50 -17.32 4.24
CA GLY A 10 -0.83 -17.50 5.53
C GLY A 10 -1.47 -16.68 6.64
N SER A 11 -0.94 -16.81 7.86
CA SER A 11 -1.38 -16.00 8.99
C SER A 11 -0.80 -14.58 8.87
N LEU A 12 -1.68 -13.59 8.84
CA LEU A 12 -1.29 -12.19 8.72
C LEU A 12 -1.37 -11.47 10.07
N ALA A 13 -0.37 -10.66 10.36
CA ALA A 13 -0.35 -9.78 11.51
C ALA A 13 -1.26 -8.57 11.26
N VAL A 14 -2.22 -8.38 12.13
CA VAL A 14 -3.24 -7.33 12.05
C VAL A 14 -3.25 -6.52 13.33
N ARG A 15 -3.10 -5.22 13.23
CA ARG A 15 -3.20 -4.29 14.35
C ARG A 15 -4.50 -3.50 14.23
N VAL A 16 -5.28 -3.46 15.32
CA VAL A 16 -6.52 -2.67 15.38
C VAL A 16 -6.36 -1.58 16.42
N ARG A 17 -6.71 -0.34 16.04
CA ARG A 17 -6.64 0.86 16.89
C ARG A 17 -7.83 1.77 16.63
N GLY A 18 -8.18 2.58 17.61
CA GLY A 18 -9.29 3.55 17.50
C GLY A 18 -10.67 2.90 17.50
N GLN A 19 -11.68 3.73 17.28
CA GLN A 19 -13.10 3.37 17.23
C GLN A 19 -13.79 4.17 16.12
N GLY A 20 -15.01 3.79 15.74
CA GLY A 20 -15.78 4.44 14.68
C GLY A 20 -15.80 3.62 13.40
N PRO A 21 -16.12 4.23 12.25
CA PRO A 21 -16.14 3.55 10.96
C PRO A 21 -14.80 2.90 10.64
N THR A 22 -14.82 1.69 10.05
CA THR A 22 -13.58 0.92 9.82
C THR A 22 -12.79 1.46 8.62
N ALA A 23 -11.48 1.67 8.83
CA ALA A 23 -10.51 1.99 7.79
C ALA A 23 -9.41 0.93 7.73
N VAL A 24 -9.18 0.35 6.56
CA VAL A 24 -8.11 -0.62 6.31
C VAL A 24 -6.87 0.08 5.79
N LEU A 25 -5.73 -0.14 6.43
CA LEU A 25 -4.42 0.31 5.96
C LEU A 25 -3.61 -0.89 5.45
N TRP A 26 -3.13 -0.82 4.18
CA TRP A 26 -2.24 -1.84 3.64
C TRP A 26 -0.98 -1.18 3.06
N HIS A 27 0.18 -1.60 3.57
CA HIS A 27 1.48 -0.99 3.30
C HIS A 27 2.02 -1.27 1.88
N SER A 28 3.12 -0.58 1.53
CA SER A 28 3.87 -0.79 0.30
C SER A 28 4.79 -2.02 0.39
N LEU A 29 5.16 -2.57 -0.77
CA LEU A 29 6.24 -3.54 -0.87
C LEU A 29 7.57 -2.95 -0.34
N PHE A 30 8.44 -3.75 0.26
CA PHE A 30 9.71 -3.39 0.91
C PHE A 30 9.59 -2.68 2.27
N VAL A 31 8.40 -2.39 2.76
CA VAL A 31 8.13 -1.89 4.11
C VAL A 31 7.05 -2.74 4.78
N ASP A 32 6.74 -2.48 6.03
CA ASP A 32 5.67 -3.13 6.78
C ASP A 32 4.71 -2.07 7.37
N GLU A 33 3.79 -2.50 8.24
CA GLU A 33 2.77 -1.65 8.85
C GLU A 33 3.35 -0.43 9.60
N ARG A 34 4.61 -0.49 10.01
CA ARG A 34 5.29 0.63 10.68
C ARG A 34 5.44 1.86 9.79
N SER A 35 5.37 1.68 8.46
CA SER A 35 5.41 2.80 7.51
C SER A 35 4.19 3.72 7.60
N TRP A 36 3.13 3.28 8.26
CA TRP A 36 1.95 4.09 8.52
C TRP A 36 2.09 4.99 9.76
N GLY A 37 2.84 4.55 10.78
CA GLY A 37 3.22 5.26 12.00
C GLY A 37 2.29 6.41 12.39
N ARG A 38 2.73 7.63 12.08
CA ARG A 38 2.01 8.87 12.42
C ARG A 38 0.63 8.98 11.74
N VAL A 39 0.47 8.49 10.52
CA VAL A 39 -0.82 8.50 9.81
C VAL A 39 -1.83 7.60 10.53
N GLU A 40 -1.40 6.40 10.97
CA GLU A 40 -2.26 5.49 11.72
C GLU A 40 -2.72 6.10 13.04
N ASP A 41 -1.80 6.74 13.79
CA ASP A 41 -2.12 7.38 15.08
C ASP A 41 -3.16 8.48 14.91
N GLU A 42 -3.02 9.31 13.89
CA GLU A 42 -3.94 10.40 13.59
C GLU A 42 -5.32 9.88 13.14
N LEU A 43 -5.37 8.92 12.23
CA LEU A 43 -6.63 8.36 11.75
C LEU A 43 -7.37 7.57 12.83
N ALA A 44 -6.66 6.95 13.77
CA ALA A 44 -7.24 6.21 14.88
C ALA A 44 -8.00 7.10 15.89
N THR A 45 -7.91 8.42 15.78
CA THR A 45 -8.71 9.35 16.60
C THR A 45 -10.19 9.38 16.19
N GLU A 46 -10.51 8.98 14.95
CA GLU A 46 -11.85 9.06 14.37
C GLU A 46 -12.29 7.81 13.59
N ARG A 47 -11.41 6.83 13.44
CA ARG A 47 -11.64 5.58 12.72
C ARG A 47 -11.19 4.37 13.53
N ARG A 48 -11.90 3.26 13.36
CA ARG A 48 -11.38 1.94 13.71
C ARG A 48 -10.37 1.52 12.62
N VAL A 49 -9.10 1.79 12.87
CA VAL A 49 -8.03 1.51 11.91
C VAL A 49 -7.59 0.05 12.03
N VAL A 50 -7.65 -0.67 10.91
CA VAL A 50 -7.18 -2.05 10.75
C VAL A 50 -5.93 -2.03 9.86
N SER A 51 -4.76 -2.05 10.49
CA SER A 51 -3.46 -2.07 9.79
C SER A 51 -3.04 -3.50 9.54
N VAL A 52 -2.96 -3.89 8.26
CA VAL A 52 -2.58 -5.24 7.82
C VAL A 52 -1.12 -5.25 7.42
N THR A 53 -0.37 -6.19 7.98
CA THR A 53 0.97 -6.54 7.49
C THR A 53 0.82 -7.62 6.43
N GLY A 54 1.21 -7.33 5.21
CA GLY A 54 1.06 -8.24 4.07
C GLY A 54 1.97 -9.47 4.16
N PRO A 55 1.65 -10.55 3.39
CA PRO A 55 2.38 -11.80 3.44
C PRO A 55 3.88 -11.61 3.18
N GLY A 56 4.70 -12.29 3.99
CA GLY A 56 6.16 -12.24 3.92
C GLY A 56 6.80 -10.95 4.46
N HIS A 57 6.04 -10.11 5.17
CA HIS A 57 6.52 -8.86 5.77
C HIS A 57 6.27 -8.85 7.29
N GLY A 58 7.08 -8.11 8.02
CA GLY A 58 6.94 -7.94 9.47
C GLY A 58 6.82 -9.25 10.22
N ALA A 59 5.69 -9.45 10.91
CA ALA A 59 5.37 -10.67 11.65
C ALA A 59 4.45 -11.64 10.88
N SER A 60 4.05 -11.31 9.65
CA SER A 60 3.19 -12.16 8.82
C SER A 60 3.95 -13.31 8.19
N ASP A 61 3.26 -14.44 8.00
CA ASP A 61 3.82 -15.62 7.35
C ASP A 61 4.21 -15.34 5.89
N ASP A 62 5.26 -16.04 5.41
CA ASP A 62 5.51 -16.19 3.97
C ASP A 62 4.72 -17.42 3.46
N PRO A 63 3.84 -17.27 2.47
CA PRO A 63 3.12 -18.41 1.89
C PRO A 63 4.02 -19.49 1.28
N GLY A 64 5.32 -19.22 1.10
CA GLY A 64 6.28 -20.13 0.45
C GLY A 64 6.02 -20.35 -1.04
N ARG A 65 5.04 -19.66 -1.62
CA ARG A 65 4.62 -19.74 -3.03
C ARG A 65 4.32 -18.36 -3.59
N ARG A 66 4.08 -18.31 -4.89
CA ARG A 66 3.49 -17.11 -5.50
C ARG A 66 2.04 -16.96 -5.08
N TYR A 67 1.62 -15.71 -4.96
CA TYR A 67 0.25 -15.30 -4.66
C TYR A 67 -0.13 -14.09 -5.53
N THR A 68 -1.41 -13.79 -5.58
CA THR A 68 -1.98 -12.75 -6.44
C THR A 68 -2.57 -11.61 -5.62
N LEU A 69 -2.88 -10.50 -6.28
CA LEU A 69 -3.61 -9.39 -5.67
C LEU A 69 -5.02 -9.83 -5.23
N ALA A 70 -5.67 -10.72 -6.00
CA ALA A 70 -6.99 -11.24 -5.66
C ALA A 70 -6.95 -12.10 -4.39
N GLU A 71 -5.91 -12.93 -4.21
CA GLU A 71 -5.74 -13.68 -2.96
C GLU A 71 -5.49 -12.76 -1.75
N CYS A 72 -4.74 -11.67 -1.94
CA CYS A 72 -4.55 -10.66 -0.89
C CYS A 72 -5.88 -9.90 -0.58
N ALA A 73 -6.67 -9.57 -1.59
CA ALA A 73 -7.98 -8.95 -1.40
C ALA A 73 -8.96 -9.90 -0.67
N ALA A 74 -8.96 -11.19 -1.02
CA ALA A 74 -9.72 -12.21 -0.30
C ALA A 74 -9.26 -12.36 1.15
N ALA A 75 -7.94 -12.32 1.40
CA ALA A 75 -7.39 -12.32 2.76
C ALA A 75 -7.85 -11.12 3.59
N ALA A 76 -7.96 -9.93 2.97
CA ALA A 76 -8.54 -8.77 3.64
C ALA A 76 -10.01 -9.01 4.01
N GLY A 77 -10.80 -9.62 3.12
CA GLY A 77 -12.17 -10.04 3.41
C GLY A 77 -12.24 -10.96 4.65
N THR A 78 -11.40 -12.01 4.66
CA THR A 78 -11.30 -12.93 5.82
C THR A 78 -10.93 -12.18 7.10
N ILE A 79 -9.99 -11.23 7.04
CA ILE A 79 -9.60 -10.41 8.20
C ILE A 79 -10.79 -9.60 8.72
N LEU A 80 -11.56 -8.98 7.83
CA LEU A 80 -12.74 -8.19 8.21
C LEU A 80 -13.83 -9.07 8.85
N ASP A 81 -14.07 -10.27 8.30
CA ASP A 81 -15.01 -11.23 8.85
C ASP A 81 -14.61 -11.69 10.27
N GLU A 82 -13.33 -12.05 10.47
CA GLU A 82 -12.78 -12.42 11.77
C GLU A 82 -12.77 -11.28 12.82
N LEU A 83 -12.83 -10.04 12.36
CA LEU A 83 -12.93 -8.85 13.20
C LEU A 83 -14.39 -8.42 13.45
N GLY A 84 -15.37 -9.12 12.87
CA GLY A 84 -16.79 -8.79 12.95
C GLY A 84 -17.12 -7.45 12.29
N VAL A 85 -16.49 -7.16 11.13
CA VAL A 85 -16.73 -5.94 10.35
C VAL A 85 -17.68 -6.27 9.20
N ASP A 86 -18.96 -5.95 9.36
CA ASP A 86 -20.00 -6.20 8.35
C ASP A 86 -20.26 -4.97 7.47
N GLU A 87 -19.99 -3.77 7.97
CA GLU A 87 -20.15 -2.53 7.23
C GLU A 87 -19.06 -2.33 6.16
N PRO A 88 -19.35 -1.57 5.09
CA PRO A 88 -18.34 -1.19 4.11
C PRO A 88 -17.21 -0.36 4.72
N VAL A 89 -15.97 -0.68 4.34
CA VAL A 89 -14.76 -0.05 4.90
C VAL A 89 -14.19 1.03 4.00
N ASP A 90 -13.49 1.99 4.62
CA ASP A 90 -12.60 2.90 3.91
C ASP A 90 -11.26 2.18 3.67
N TRP A 91 -10.81 2.11 2.41
CA TRP A 91 -9.54 1.48 2.08
C TRP A 91 -8.46 2.52 1.79
N ILE A 92 -7.31 2.40 2.44
CA ILE A 92 -6.13 3.22 2.17
C ILE A 92 -4.96 2.29 1.91
N GLY A 93 -4.43 2.32 0.68
CA GLY A 93 -3.34 1.45 0.28
C GLY A 93 -2.15 2.21 -0.29
N ASN A 94 -0.94 1.93 0.21
CA ASN A 94 0.28 2.47 -0.38
C ASN A 94 0.86 1.47 -1.38
N ALA A 95 1.03 1.87 -2.61
CA ALA A 95 1.59 1.08 -3.72
C ALA A 95 0.96 -0.32 -3.82
N TRP A 96 1.62 -1.37 -3.27
CA TRP A 96 1.04 -2.71 -3.20
C TRP A 96 -0.34 -2.72 -2.55
N GLY A 97 -0.49 -2.05 -1.41
CA GLY A 97 -1.78 -1.91 -0.73
C GLY A 97 -2.84 -1.23 -1.59
N GLY A 98 -2.44 -0.26 -2.41
CA GLY A 98 -3.33 0.38 -3.38
C GLY A 98 -3.75 -0.54 -4.52
N HIS A 99 -2.83 -1.39 -5.02
CA HIS A 99 -3.18 -2.41 -6.02
C HIS A 99 -4.22 -3.40 -5.48
N ILE A 100 -4.04 -3.86 -4.22
CA ILE A 100 -5.02 -4.74 -3.54
C ILE A 100 -6.35 -4.01 -3.38
N GLY A 101 -6.31 -2.72 -2.97
CA GLY A 101 -7.50 -1.90 -2.81
C GLY A 101 -8.32 -1.77 -4.10
N ILE A 102 -7.67 -1.59 -5.25
CA ILE A 102 -8.35 -1.58 -6.56
C ILE A 102 -9.07 -2.92 -6.81
N VAL A 103 -8.39 -4.04 -6.55
CA VAL A 103 -8.99 -5.37 -6.72
C VAL A 103 -10.12 -5.59 -5.70
N PHE A 104 -9.94 -5.24 -4.44
CA PHE A 104 -10.96 -5.35 -3.40
C PHE A 104 -12.20 -4.52 -3.74
N ALA A 105 -12.01 -3.26 -4.15
CA ALA A 105 -13.11 -2.35 -4.50
C ALA A 105 -13.84 -2.74 -5.78
N THR A 106 -13.23 -3.54 -6.68
CA THR A 106 -13.92 -4.08 -7.87
C THR A 106 -14.57 -5.43 -7.62
N ASP A 107 -13.87 -6.35 -6.94
CA ASP A 107 -14.32 -7.74 -6.80
C ASP A 107 -15.25 -7.93 -5.57
N ALA A 108 -15.12 -7.06 -4.56
CA ALA A 108 -15.94 -7.02 -3.35
C ALA A 108 -16.57 -5.63 -3.13
N ALA A 109 -17.07 -5.01 -4.19
CA ALA A 109 -17.58 -3.64 -4.20
C ALA A 109 -18.52 -3.30 -3.02
N PRO A 110 -19.47 -4.16 -2.60
CA PRO A 110 -20.35 -3.85 -1.45
C PRO A 110 -19.60 -3.71 -0.11
N ARG A 111 -18.37 -4.23 -0.02
CA ARG A 111 -17.54 -4.17 1.19
C ARG A 111 -16.60 -2.96 1.23
N CYS A 112 -16.51 -2.17 0.16
CA CYS A 112 -15.66 -0.98 0.07
C CYS A 112 -16.53 0.27 0.00
N ARG A 113 -16.31 1.22 0.90
CA ARG A 113 -17.01 2.51 0.93
C ARG A 113 -16.26 3.57 0.15
N THR A 114 -14.96 3.69 0.38
CA THR A 114 -14.06 4.61 -0.32
C THR A 114 -12.71 3.96 -0.56
N LEU A 115 -12.00 4.39 -1.60
CA LEU A 115 -10.66 3.93 -1.93
C LEU A 115 -9.67 5.09 -2.04
N VAL A 116 -8.59 5.03 -1.25
CA VAL A 116 -7.43 5.92 -1.38
C VAL A 116 -6.21 5.09 -1.79
N THR A 117 -5.60 5.45 -2.91
CA THR A 117 -4.35 4.84 -3.38
C THR A 117 -3.21 5.84 -3.29
N LEU A 118 -2.13 5.47 -2.61
CA LEU A 118 -0.95 6.31 -2.38
C LEU A 118 0.23 5.74 -3.17
N GLY A 119 0.80 6.49 -4.10
CA GLY A 119 1.96 6.06 -4.88
C GLY A 119 1.74 4.73 -5.62
N THR A 120 0.59 4.52 -6.27
CA THR A 120 0.14 3.23 -6.82
C THR A 120 0.11 3.24 -8.35
N PRO A 121 1.19 2.86 -9.06
CA PRO A 121 1.19 2.72 -10.51
C PRO A 121 0.23 1.61 -10.96
N VAL A 122 -0.81 1.96 -11.72
CA VAL A 122 -1.84 0.97 -12.16
C VAL A 122 -1.36 0.07 -13.30
N ARG A 123 -0.45 0.56 -14.15
CA ARG A 123 0.10 -0.22 -15.27
C ARG A 123 1.06 -1.32 -14.80
N ALA A 124 1.18 -2.38 -15.56
CA ALA A 124 2.23 -3.38 -15.39
C ALA A 124 3.63 -2.79 -15.61
N LEU A 125 4.67 -3.46 -15.10
CA LEU A 125 6.05 -3.07 -15.35
C LEU A 125 6.39 -3.19 -16.85
N ASN A 126 7.01 -2.16 -17.41
CA ASN A 126 7.56 -2.23 -18.74
C ASN A 126 8.83 -3.13 -18.78
N ARG A 127 9.36 -3.41 -19.99
CA ARG A 127 10.51 -4.33 -20.18
C ARG A 127 11.75 -3.87 -19.39
N THR A 128 12.04 -2.58 -19.37
CA THR A 128 13.22 -2.02 -18.69
C THR A 128 13.06 -2.10 -17.17
N GLU A 129 11.89 -1.73 -16.64
CA GLU A 129 11.56 -1.83 -15.21
C GLU A 129 11.61 -3.28 -14.74
N ARG A 130 11.05 -4.21 -15.57
CA ARG A 130 11.08 -5.65 -15.30
C ARG A 130 12.52 -6.18 -15.24
N ALA A 131 13.35 -5.86 -16.23
CA ALA A 131 14.76 -6.28 -16.26
C ALA A 131 15.54 -5.77 -15.05
N ARG A 132 15.33 -4.50 -14.69
CA ARG A 132 15.94 -3.89 -13.49
C ARG A 132 15.48 -4.59 -12.21
N THR A 133 14.19 -4.89 -12.08
CA THR A 133 13.65 -5.60 -10.90
C THR A 133 14.24 -7.00 -10.79
N VAL A 134 14.33 -7.76 -11.90
CA VAL A 134 14.94 -9.09 -11.92
C VAL A 134 16.41 -9.02 -11.51
N PHE A 135 17.16 -8.06 -12.04
CA PHE A 135 18.58 -7.86 -11.68
C PHE A 135 18.75 -7.57 -10.19
N LEU A 136 17.97 -6.63 -9.64
CA LEU A 136 18.04 -6.28 -8.22
C LEU A 136 17.63 -7.45 -7.32
N LEU A 137 16.63 -8.22 -7.74
CA LEU A 137 16.20 -9.42 -7.01
C LEU A 137 17.29 -10.50 -7.00
N ALA A 138 17.97 -10.73 -8.14
CA ALA A 138 19.10 -11.65 -8.23
C ALA A 138 20.26 -11.19 -7.34
N ALA A 139 20.62 -9.91 -7.38
CA ALA A 139 21.66 -9.34 -6.53
C ALA A 139 21.31 -9.48 -5.04
N HIS A 140 20.08 -9.17 -4.65
CA HIS A 140 19.62 -9.35 -3.27
C HIS A 140 19.64 -10.82 -2.82
N ARG A 141 19.28 -11.76 -3.70
CA ARG A 141 19.34 -13.20 -3.41
C ARG A 141 20.76 -13.65 -3.11
N MET A 142 21.75 -13.19 -3.87
CA MET A 142 23.16 -13.60 -3.76
C MET A 142 23.84 -12.91 -2.58
N LEU A 143 23.68 -11.61 -2.45
CA LEU A 143 24.44 -10.76 -1.54
C LEU A 143 23.68 -10.40 -0.26
N GLY A 144 22.35 -10.57 -0.26
CA GLY A 144 21.47 -10.11 0.83
C GLY A 144 21.27 -8.60 0.84
N PRO A 145 20.74 -8.03 1.93
CA PRO A 145 20.46 -6.60 2.07
C PRO A 145 21.73 -5.79 2.39
N VAL A 146 22.78 -5.96 1.57
CA VAL A 146 24.04 -5.22 1.74
C VAL A 146 23.89 -3.73 1.38
N GLY A 147 24.86 -2.91 1.78
CA GLY A 147 24.78 -1.46 1.76
C GLY A 147 24.27 -0.85 0.46
N PHE A 148 24.80 -1.25 -0.71
CA PHE A 148 24.38 -0.70 -2.00
C PHE A 148 22.95 -1.11 -2.41
N ILE A 149 22.50 -2.33 -2.01
CA ILE A 149 21.11 -2.79 -2.24
C ILE A 149 20.16 -2.00 -1.35
N ARG A 150 20.48 -1.85 -0.05
CA ARG A 150 19.70 -1.00 0.87
C ARG A 150 19.59 0.43 0.36
N SER A 151 20.72 1.03 -0.02
CA SER A 151 20.73 2.37 -0.59
C SER A 151 19.92 2.46 -1.88
N GLY A 152 20.01 1.45 -2.76
CA GLY A 152 19.25 1.37 -4.01
C GLY A 152 17.74 1.34 -3.76
N VAL A 153 17.27 0.51 -2.82
CA VAL A 153 15.86 0.44 -2.44
C VAL A 153 15.40 1.75 -1.79
N THR A 154 16.16 2.28 -0.84
CA THR A 154 15.84 3.55 -0.17
C THR A 154 15.78 4.72 -1.15
N ASN A 155 16.67 4.75 -2.14
CA ASN A 155 16.69 5.79 -3.18
C ASN A 155 15.48 5.73 -4.13
N VAL A 156 14.88 4.57 -4.29
CA VAL A 156 13.63 4.41 -5.07
C VAL A 156 12.42 4.81 -4.24
N LEU A 157 12.40 4.42 -2.97
CA LEU A 157 11.22 4.55 -2.11
C LEU A 157 11.07 5.94 -1.49
N LEU A 158 12.17 6.64 -1.21
CA LEU A 158 12.17 7.95 -0.55
C LEU A 158 12.76 9.03 -1.45
N SER A 159 12.19 10.21 -1.40
CA SER A 159 12.70 11.41 -2.07
C SER A 159 14.09 11.79 -1.54
N ALA A 160 14.85 12.53 -2.32
CA ALA A 160 16.16 13.04 -1.90
C ALA A 160 16.06 13.94 -0.66
N ALA A 161 15.00 14.74 -0.60
CA ALA A 161 14.72 15.62 0.53
C ALA A 161 14.46 14.83 1.81
N THR A 162 13.59 13.80 1.75
CA THR A 162 13.28 12.94 2.90
C THR A 162 14.53 12.21 3.38
N ARG A 163 15.32 11.63 2.49
CA ARG A 163 16.56 10.93 2.89
C ARG A 163 17.57 11.83 3.62
N LYS A 164 17.56 13.13 3.34
CA LYS A 164 18.45 14.10 4.01
C LYS A 164 17.88 14.56 5.36
N ARG A 165 16.58 14.78 5.46
CA ARG A 165 15.93 15.38 6.63
C ARG A 165 15.41 14.36 7.66
N ASP A 166 15.14 13.11 7.24
CA ASP A 166 14.51 12.09 8.09
C ASP A 166 15.32 10.78 8.09
N PRO A 167 16.36 10.68 8.93
CA PRO A 167 17.16 9.48 9.07
C PRO A 167 16.35 8.30 9.65
N GLU A 168 15.26 8.55 10.39
CA GLU A 168 14.39 7.50 10.93
C GLU A 168 13.62 6.79 9.81
N ALA A 169 13.09 7.54 8.84
CA ALA A 169 12.46 6.97 7.66
C ALA A 169 13.45 6.09 6.85
N VAL A 170 14.69 6.54 6.70
CA VAL A 170 15.77 5.78 6.04
C VAL A 170 16.07 4.49 6.82
N ALA A 171 16.18 4.58 8.14
CA ALA A 171 16.44 3.44 9.01
C ALA A 171 15.30 2.42 8.96
N LEU A 172 14.05 2.88 8.99
CA LEU A 172 12.85 2.04 8.89
C LEU A 172 12.82 1.22 7.60
N VAL A 173 13.04 1.86 6.44
CA VAL A 173 13.11 1.16 5.15
C VAL A 173 14.22 0.10 5.15
N GLY A 174 15.39 0.44 5.68
CA GLY A 174 16.52 -0.48 5.81
C GLY A 174 16.24 -1.67 6.72
N ASP A 175 15.56 -1.44 7.85
CA ASP A 175 15.19 -2.48 8.80
C ASP A 175 14.12 -3.41 8.23
N CYS A 176 13.07 -2.87 7.59
CA CYS A 176 12.03 -3.67 6.93
C CYS A 176 12.64 -4.62 5.87
N LEU A 177 13.58 -4.12 5.06
CA LEU A 177 14.25 -4.92 4.04
C LEU A 177 15.06 -6.10 4.65
N VAL A 178 15.67 -5.88 5.81
CA VAL A 178 16.41 -6.94 6.53
C VAL A 178 15.44 -7.95 7.13
N ARG A 179 14.37 -7.48 7.77
CA ARG A 179 13.40 -8.32 8.50
C ARG A 179 12.56 -9.21 7.60
N ALA A 180 12.21 -8.74 6.40
CA ALA A 180 11.41 -9.51 5.44
C ALA A 180 12.09 -10.84 5.01
N GLY A 181 13.41 -10.95 5.16
CA GLY A 181 14.16 -12.13 4.75
C GLY A 181 14.24 -12.29 3.22
N ARG A 182 15.19 -13.13 2.77
CA ARG A 182 15.48 -13.24 1.32
C ARG A 182 14.39 -13.98 0.53
N ALA A 183 13.85 -15.05 1.12
CA ALA A 183 12.87 -15.91 0.44
C ALA A 183 11.51 -15.21 0.36
N ALA A 184 11.03 -14.68 1.48
CA ALA A 184 9.75 -13.98 1.56
C ALA A 184 9.71 -12.74 0.66
N LEU A 185 10.76 -11.91 0.71
CA LEU A 185 10.87 -10.74 -0.17
C LEU A 185 10.90 -11.13 -1.65
N ARG A 186 11.61 -12.22 -1.99
CA ARG A 186 11.60 -12.74 -3.36
C ARG A 186 10.19 -13.16 -3.79
N ASN A 187 9.48 -13.91 -2.95
CA ASN A 187 8.12 -14.35 -3.25
C ASN A 187 7.19 -13.15 -3.44
N ALA A 188 7.28 -12.15 -2.57
CA ALA A 188 6.51 -10.92 -2.68
C ALA A 188 6.82 -10.12 -3.96
N VAL A 189 8.09 -9.87 -4.28
CA VAL A 189 8.49 -9.14 -5.50
C VAL A 189 8.06 -9.89 -6.77
N VAL A 190 8.23 -11.21 -6.80
CA VAL A 190 7.80 -12.02 -7.94
C VAL A 190 6.28 -11.94 -8.11
N SER A 191 5.52 -12.08 -7.03
CA SER A 191 4.07 -12.05 -7.02
C SER A 191 3.51 -10.68 -7.40
N ILE A 192 3.99 -9.63 -6.74
CA ILE A 192 3.36 -8.30 -6.72
C ILE A 192 3.97 -7.33 -7.74
N SER A 193 5.22 -7.51 -8.13
CA SER A 193 5.85 -6.64 -9.12
C SER A 193 5.97 -7.33 -10.48
N LEU A 194 6.58 -8.51 -10.54
CA LEU A 194 6.90 -9.17 -11.82
C LEU A 194 5.68 -9.84 -12.48
N HIS A 195 4.70 -10.30 -11.73
CA HIS A 195 3.51 -10.98 -12.25
C HIS A 195 2.21 -10.21 -11.98
N ARG A 196 2.30 -8.97 -11.52
CA ARG A 196 1.12 -8.11 -11.37
C ARG A 196 0.51 -7.82 -12.76
N PRO A 197 -0.81 -8.01 -12.92
CA PRO A 197 -1.50 -7.59 -14.14
C PRO A 197 -1.51 -6.06 -14.26
N ASP A 198 -1.77 -5.57 -15.46
CA ASP A 198 -2.19 -4.19 -15.66
C ASP A 198 -3.58 -4.01 -15.05
N LEU A 199 -3.76 -2.98 -14.24
CA LEU A 199 -5.03 -2.70 -13.57
C LEU A 199 -5.82 -1.59 -14.25
N THR A 200 -5.31 -1.02 -15.35
CA THR A 200 -5.94 0.10 -16.05
C THR A 200 -7.36 -0.24 -16.48
N ASP A 201 -7.58 -1.46 -17.00
CA ASP A 201 -8.88 -1.92 -17.47
C ASP A 201 -9.90 -2.16 -16.33
N ARG A 202 -9.45 -2.21 -15.07
CA ARG A 202 -10.34 -2.32 -13.89
C ARG A 202 -10.89 -0.96 -13.44
N LEU A 203 -10.21 0.13 -13.77
CA LEU A 203 -10.55 1.47 -13.26
C LEU A 203 -11.96 1.93 -13.61
N PRO A 204 -12.49 1.72 -14.84
CA PRO A 204 -13.87 2.07 -15.15
C PRO A 204 -14.93 1.32 -14.33
N GLY A 205 -14.56 0.15 -13.77
CA GLY A 205 -15.45 -0.67 -12.92
C GLY A 205 -15.45 -0.27 -11.44
N LEU A 206 -14.63 0.70 -11.03
CA LEU A 206 -14.63 1.23 -9.67
C LEU A 206 -15.90 2.08 -9.45
N SER A 207 -16.84 1.56 -8.66
CA SER A 207 -18.12 2.23 -8.36
C SER A 207 -18.06 3.11 -7.11
N VAL A 208 -16.96 3.07 -6.36
CA VAL A 208 -16.78 3.83 -5.12
C VAL A 208 -15.97 5.10 -5.35
N PRO A 209 -16.18 6.17 -4.54
CA PRO A 209 -15.30 7.33 -4.55
C PRO A 209 -13.85 6.91 -4.41
N THR A 210 -12.99 7.37 -5.32
CA THR A 210 -11.59 6.94 -5.39
C THR A 210 -10.66 8.14 -5.48
N LEU A 211 -9.67 8.20 -4.59
CA LEU A 211 -8.61 9.21 -4.60
C LEU A 211 -7.27 8.58 -4.97
N PHE A 212 -6.68 9.06 -6.07
CA PHE A 212 -5.31 8.74 -6.45
C PHE A 212 -4.37 9.80 -5.91
N VAL A 213 -3.46 9.42 -5.01
CA VAL A 213 -2.42 10.32 -4.48
C VAL A 213 -1.06 9.87 -5.00
N THR A 214 -0.26 10.81 -5.44
CA THR A 214 1.15 10.56 -5.80
C THR A 214 2.05 11.65 -5.24
N GLY A 215 3.32 11.32 -5.02
CA GLY A 215 4.32 12.32 -4.72
C GLY A 215 4.83 13.01 -5.99
N SER A 216 5.21 14.29 -5.91
CA SER A 216 5.79 15.01 -7.07
C SER A 216 7.12 14.41 -7.53
N ASP A 217 7.87 13.77 -6.63
CA ASP A 217 9.16 13.13 -6.90
C ASP A 217 9.03 11.64 -7.27
N HIS A 218 7.81 11.10 -7.39
CA HIS A 218 7.58 9.70 -7.71
C HIS A 218 7.84 9.40 -9.19
N LYS A 219 9.00 8.83 -9.51
CA LYS A 219 9.45 8.60 -10.89
C LYS A 219 8.66 7.55 -11.67
N GLY A 220 8.07 6.57 -10.99
CA GLY A 220 7.32 5.47 -11.60
C GLY A 220 5.81 5.70 -11.68
N TRP A 221 5.30 6.77 -11.06
CA TRP A 221 3.90 7.17 -11.03
C TRP A 221 3.79 8.69 -10.98
N THR A 222 3.95 9.32 -12.14
CA THR A 222 3.97 10.79 -12.22
C THR A 222 2.60 11.40 -11.93
N PRO A 223 2.53 12.68 -11.53
CA PRO A 223 1.27 13.38 -11.38
C PRO A 223 0.35 13.29 -12.60
N GLU A 224 0.91 13.32 -13.82
CA GLU A 224 0.16 13.21 -15.07
C GLU A 224 -0.48 11.81 -15.20
N GLN A 225 0.27 10.75 -14.84
CA GLN A 225 -0.23 9.37 -14.88
C GLN A 225 -1.35 9.16 -13.83
N ALA A 226 -1.18 9.71 -12.63
CA ALA A 226 -2.20 9.65 -11.58
C ALA A 226 -3.49 10.39 -11.99
N ARG A 227 -3.37 11.60 -12.59
CA ARG A 227 -4.50 12.33 -13.13
C ARG A 227 -5.17 11.59 -14.29
N ALA A 228 -4.39 10.94 -15.16
CA ALA A 228 -4.94 10.15 -16.25
C ALA A 228 -5.75 8.95 -15.72
N ALA A 229 -5.23 8.24 -14.71
CA ALA A 229 -5.93 7.13 -14.08
C ALA A 229 -7.23 7.59 -13.37
N SER A 230 -7.18 8.71 -12.64
CA SER A 230 -8.38 9.21 -11.94
C SER A 230 -9.54 9.56 -12.90
N ARG A 231 -9.25 9.97 -14.13
CA ARG A 231 -10.28 10.24 -15.16
C ARG A 231 -10.97 8.99 -15.69
N LEU A 232 -10.39 7.81 -15.50
CA LEU A 232 -10.98 6.52 -15.90
C LEU A 232 -11.99 6.01 -14.86
N VAL A 233 -11.99 6.57 -13.65
CA VAL A 233 -12.90 6.20 -12.57
C VAL A 233 -14.07 7.17 -12.50
N PRO A 234 -15.34 6.71 -12.51
CA PRO A 234 -16.52 7.59 -12.50
C PRO A 234 -16.52 8.62 -11.36
N GLN A 235 -16.08 8.25 -10.18
CA GLN A 235 -15.94 9.11 -8.99
C GLN A 235 -14.46 9.26 -8.61
N GLY A 236 -13.58 9.40 -9.61
CA GLY A 236 -12.14 9.48 -9.43
C GLY A 236 -11.66 10.91 -9.21
N SER A 237 -10.76 11.08 -8.26
CA SER A 237 -10.05 12.34 -7.99
C SER A 237 -8.56 12.08 -7.86
N CYS A 238 -7.75 13.14 -7.93
CA CYS A 238 -6.30 13.04 -7.84
C CYS A 238 -5.73 14.17 -6.99
N ALA A 239 -4.75 13.84 -6.14
CA ALA A 239 -3.95 14.80 -5.39
C ALA A 239 -2.46 14.51 -5.57
N VAL A 240 -1.63 15.55 -5.43
CA VAL A 240 -0.16 15.46 -5.51
C VAL A 240 0.41 15.99 -4.22
N VAL A 241 1.30 15.23 -3.60
CA VAL A 241 2.05 15.62 -2.39
C VAL A 241 3.43 16.09 -2.81
N ASP A 242 3.72 17.36 -2.55
CA ASP A 242 4.98 17.97 -3.00
C ASP A 242 6.19 17.41 -2.23
N GLY A 243 7.29 17.18 -2.94
CA GLY A 243 8.53 16.65 -2.39
C GLY A 243 8.48 15.22 -1.84
N ALA A 244 7.34 14.51 -1.95
CA ALA A 244 7.26 13.10 -1.64
C ALA A 244 7.54 12.22 -2.88
N ALA A 245 8.02 11.00 -2.65
CA ALA A 245 8.23 10.01 -3.68
C ALA A 245 7.24 8.85 -3.56
N TYR A 246 7.71 7.64 -3.27
CA TYR A 246 6.93 6.41 -3.30
C TYR A 246 6.15 6.16 -2.01
N LEU A 247 6.78 6.47 -0.86
CA LEU A 247 6.20 6.23 0.47
C LEU A 247 5.52 7.48 1.03
N VAL A 248 4.53 7.99 0.30
CA VAL A 248 3.80 9.23 0.66
C VAL A 248 3.40 9.29 2.14
N PRO A 249 2.83 8.23 2.77
CA PRO A 249 2.44 8.30 4.18
C PRO A 249 3.62 8.40 5.16
N LEU A 250 4.79 7.91 4.79
CA LEU A 250 6.00 8.00 5.60
C LEU A 250 6.70 9.35 5.40
N GLU A 251 6.70 9.87 4.16
CA GLU A 251 7.41 11.09 3.77
C GLU A 251 6.66 12.37 4.16
N ALA A 252 5.34 12.35 4.10
CA ALA A 252 4.46 13.48 4.38
C ALA A 252 3.21 13.05 5.18
N PRO A 253 3.36 12.58 6.43
CA PRO A 253 2.27 11.99 7.20
C PRO A 253 1.13 12.98 7.47
N ALA A 254 1.42 14.22 7.84
CA ALA A 254 0.40 15.24 8.13
C ALA A 254 -0.43 15.55 6.87
N GLU A 255 0.22 15.82 5.73
CA GLU A 255 -0.46 16.11 4.47
C GLU A 255 -1.27 14.90 3.98
N THR A 256 -0.73 13.68 4.16
CA THR A 256 -1.46 12.43 3.83
C THR A 256 -2.74 12.32 4.66
N THR A 257 -2.66 12.55 5.96
CA THR A 257 -3.83 12.50 6.87
C THR A 257 -4.87 13.55 6.48
N ASP A 258 -4.45 14.77 6.23
CA ASP A 258 -5.34 15.86 5.82
C ASP A 258 -6.03 15.60 4.48
N LEU A 259 -5.32 15.04 3.50
CA LEU A 259 -5.90 14.63 2.22
C LEU A 259 -6.95 13.55 2.39
N VAL A 260 -6.67 12.53 3.19
CA VAL A 260 -7.60 11.44 3.48
C VAL A 260 -8.85 11.97 4.19
N ARG A 261 -8.71 12.82 5.20
CA ARG A 261 -9.83 13.43 5.94
C ARG A 261 -10.73 14.26 5.04
N ARG A 262 -10.13 15.15 4.25
CA ARG A 262 -10.90 15.98 3.28
C ARG A 262 -11.63 15.12 2.25
N PHE A 263 -10.99 14.06 1.77
CA PHE A 263 -11.60 13.14 0.83
C PHE A 263 -12.80 12.41 1.45
N TRP A 264 -12.69 11.90 2.67
CA TRP A 264 -13.81 11.26 3.36
C TRP A 264 -14.97 12.21 3.60
N SER A 265 -14.70 13.42 4.08
CA SER A 265 -15.75 14.44 4.31
C SER A 265 -16.48 14.84 3.03
N ALA A 266 -15.79 14.84 1.87
CA ALA A 266 -16.41 15.15 0.59
C ALA A 266 -17.17 13.95 -0.04
N SER A 267 -16.79 12.71 0.32
CA SER A 267 -17.29 11.49 -0.34
C SER A 267 -18.41 10.79 0.41
N VAL A 268 -18.49 10.99 1.72
CA VAL A 268 -19.51 10.39 2.59
C VAL A 268 -20.32 11.54 3.20
N PRO A 269 -21.59 11.75 2.75
CA PRO A 269 -22.46 12.70 3.43
C PRO A 269 -22.55 12.34 4.91
N GLU A 270 -22.42 13.34 5.78
CA GLU A 270 -22.71 13.14 7.21
C GLU A 270 -24.12 12.54 7.33
N TYR A 271 -24.22 11.36 7.92
CA TYR A 271 -25.52 10.83 8.33
C TYR A 271 -26.08 11.80 9.37
N PRO A 272 -27.33 12.28 9.18
CA PRO A 272 -27.98 13.15 10.14
C PRO A 272 -28.16 12.49 11.50
#